data_0e0d48e41551d299c42e47de46ceb2aa
#
_entry.id   0e0d48e41551d299c42e47de46ceb2aa
#
_cell.length_a   1.000
_cell.length_b   1.000
_cell.length_c   1.000
_cell.angle_alpha   90.00
_cell.angle_beta   90.00
_cell.angle_gamma   90.00
#
_symmetry.space_group_name_H-M   'P 1'
#
loop_
_entity.id
_entity.type
_entity.pdbx_description
1 polymer ?
#
loop_
_entity_poly.entity_id
_entity_poly.type
_entity_poly.pdbx_seq_one_letter_code
_entity_poly.pdbx_strand_id
1 'polypeptide(L)'
;LLPRRHRLRRRIEYQLGLEVNAQIKRFRSFYGDAPIHLDGHQHIHLVPIVLKAVLARAGETGITWVRRTEEPLPTGLPLRCWMEAIRQSGFLKWIVLQLLSRKARPAIKRCGLASNQSFAGVLFTGQMAGAPILAAWRELSSAEPQPGTTPPLLLAHRR
;
A
#
# COMPACT_ATOMS: atom_id res chain seq x y z
N LEU A 1 -6.36 -5.99 -36.24
CA LEU A 1 -5.07 -6.13 -35.51
C LEU A 1 -5.01 -5.09 -34.38
N LEU A 2 -4.96 -5.54 -33.12
CA LEU A 2 -4.84 -4.65 -31.95
C LEU A 2 -3.50 -3.88 -31.99
N PRO A 3 -3.48 -2.59 -31.67
CA PRO A 3 -2.24 -1.80 -31.60
C PRO A 3 -1.18 -2.46 -30.72
N ARG A 4 0.11 -2.33 -31.06
CA ARG A 4 1.24 -2.92 -30.33
C ARG A 4 1.16 -2.69 -28.81
N ARG A 5 0.72 -1.51 -28.36
CA ARG A 5 0.55 -1.13 -26.94
C ARG A 5 -0.48 -2.03 -26.23
N HIS A 6 -1.58 -2.41 -26.89
CA HIS A 6 -2.58 -3.29 -26.31
C HIS A 6 -2.08 -4.73 -26.15
N ARG A 7 -1.29 -5.22 -27.10
CA ARG A 7 -0.67 -6.55 -27.00
C ARG A 7 0.34 -6.63 -25.88
N LEU A 8 1.21 -5.61 -25.74
CA LEU A 8 2.19 -5.53 -24.67
C LEU A 8 1.50 -5.49 -23.31
N ARG A 9 0.49 -4.63 -23.15
CA ARG A 9 -0.28 -4.52 -21.92
C ARG A 9 -0.93 -5.85 -21.51
N ARG A 10 -1.59 -6.54 -22.43
CA ARG A 10 -2.17 -7.88 -22.16
C ARG A 10 -1.12 -8.89 -21.74
N ARG A 11 0.05 -8.88 -22.38
CA ARG A 11 1.17 -9.75 -22.00
C ARG A 11 1.65 -9.46 -20.58
N ILE A 12 1.80 -8.20 -20.22
CA ILE A 12 2.19 -7.79 -18.86
C ILE A 12 1.11 -8.22 -17.85
N GLU A 13 -0.18 -7.94 -18.12
CA GLU A 13 -1.29 -8.35 -17.24
C GLU A 13 -1.30 -9.88 -17.03
N TYR A 14 -1.05 -10.65 -18.08
CA TYR A 14 -0.95 -12.11 -17.99
C TYR A 14 0.23 -12.57 -17.12
N GLN A 15 1.43 -12.03 -17.35
CA GLN A 15 2.63 -12.38 -16.57
C GLN A 15 2.47 -12.00 -15.09
N LEU A 16 1.95 -10.82 -14.81
CA LEU A 16 1.63 -10.41 -13.45
C LEU A 16 0.64 -11.37 -12.79
N GLY A 17 -0.32 -11.85 -13.56
CA GLY A 17 -1.27 -12.83 -13.09
C GLY A 17 -0.63 -14.16 -12.69
N LEU A 18 0.30 -14.65 -13.49
CA LEU A 18 1.06 -15.86 -13.18
C LEU A 18 1.90 -15.69 -11.91
N GLU A 19 2.58 -14.55 -11.79
CA GLU A 19 3.41 -14.24 -10.62
C GLU A 19 2.58 -14.15 -9.33
N VAL A 20 1.47 -13.42 -9.34
CA VAL A 20 0.55 -13.34 -8.20
C VAL A 20 0.07 -14.73 -7.78
N ASN A 21 -0.33 -15.58 -8.75
CA ASN A 21 -0.74 -16.94 -8.45
C ASN A 21 0.40 -17.79 -7.85
N ALA A 22 1.62 -17.64 -8.35
CA ALA A 22 2.78 -18.36 -7.83
C ALA A 22 3.08 -17.99 -6.38
N GLN A 23 3.03 -16.68 -6.06
CA GLN A 23 3.23 -16.19 -4.70
C GLN A 23 2.13 -16.68 -3.74
N ILE A 24 0.88 -16.66 -4.18
CA ILE A 24 -0.25 -17.17 -3.38
C ILE A 24 -0.10 -18.68 -3.14
N LYS A 25 0.23 -19.46 -4.17
CA LYS A 25 0.48 -20.91 -4.02
C LYS A 25 1.61 -21.16 -3.02
N ARG A 26 2.70 -20.39 -3.09
CA ARG A 26 3.81 -20.50 -2.16
C ARG A 26 3.37 -20.14 -0.73
N PHE A 27 2.60 -19.08 -0.54
CA PHE A 27 2.03 -18.75 0.77
C PHE A 27 1.20 -19.91 1.31
N ARG A 28 0.30 -20.46 0.50
CA ARG A 28 -0.55 -21.58 0.86
C ARG A 28 0.23 -22.84 1.24
N SER A 29 1.38 -23.11 0.61
CA SER A 29 2.22 -24.27 0.95
C SER A 29 2.83 -24.18 2.35
N PHE A 30 2.97 -22.97 2.92
CA PHE A 30 3.51 -22.76 4.28
C PHE A 30 2.42 -22.54 5.33
N TYR A 31 1.34 -21.87 4.98
CA TYR A 31 0.35 -21.34 5.93
C TYR A 31 -1.06 -21.93 5.73
N GLY A 32 -1.24 -22.85 4.79
CA GLY A 32 -2.55 -23.49 4.53
C GLY A 32 -3.62 -22.47 4.16
N ASP A 33 -4.78 -22.58 4.82
CA ASP A 33 -5.96 -21.73 4.56
C ASP A 33 -5.99 -20.42 5.37
N ALA A 34 -4.85 -20.00 5.92
CA ALA A 34 -4.77 -18.73 6.63
C ALA A 34 -5.18 -17.55 5.72
N PRO A 35 -5.87 -16.52 6.26
CA PRO A 35 -6.24 -15.35 5.50
C PRO A 35 -5.01 -14.61 4.98
N ILE A 36 -5.06 -14.20 3.71
CA ILE A 36 -3.93 -13.51 3.06
C ILE A 36 -4.09 -12.01 3.23
N HIS A 37 -3.13 -11.40 3.91
CA HIS A 37 -2.95 -9.96 3.97
C HIS A 37 -1.91 -9.55 2.91
N LEU A 38 -2.35 -8.77 1.93
CA LEU A 38 -1.51 -8.40 0.80
C LEU A 38 -0.79 -7.08 1.06
N ASP A 39 0.53 -7.19 1.02
CA ASP A 39 1.46 -6.07 1.11
C ASP A 39 2.61 -6.24 0.12
N GLY A 40 2.67 -5.37 -0.88
CA GLY A 40 3.73 -5.41 -1.89
C GLY A 40 4.95 -4.59 -1.46
N HIS A 41 6.13 -5.15 -1.67
CA HIS A 41 7.39 -4.43 -1.48
C HIS A 41 7.37 -3.09 -2.22
N GLN A 42 7.87 -2.01 -1.59
CA GLN A 42 7.85 -0.65 -2.14
C GLN A 42 6.46 -0.17 -2.60
N HIS A 43 5.38 -0.75 -2.02
CA HIS A 43 3.99 -0.41 -2.35
C HIS A 43 3.57 -0.70 -3.80
N ILE A 44 4.30 -1.57 -4.51
CA ILE A 44 4.07 -1.91 -5.93
C ILE A 44 2.65 -2.41 -6.20
N HIS A 45 2.01 -3.03 -5.22
CA HIS A 45 0.64 -3.53 -5.31
C HIS A 45 -0.41 -2.43 -5.56
N LEU A 46 -0.08 -1.15 -5.29
CA LEU A 46 -0.95 0.00 -5.59
C LEU A 46 -0.83 0.50 -7.03
N VAL A 47 0.16 0.05 -7.79
CA VAL A 47 0.27 0.38 -9.22
C VAL A 47 -0.93 -0.23 -9.97
N PRO A 48 -1.68 0.53 -10.78
CA PRO A 48 -2.99 0.11 -11.30
C PRO A 48 -3.01 -1.24 -12.03
N ILE A 49 -1.95 -1.54 -12.79
CA ILE A 49 -1.86 -2.82 -13.52
C ILE A 49 -1.62 -4.00 -12.57
N VAL A 50 -0.84 -3.80 -11.52
CA VAL A 50 -0.57 -4.81 -10.49
C VAL A 50 -1.81 -5.00 -9.62
N LEU A 51 -2.40 -3.90 -9.15
CA LEU A 51 -3.63 -3.95 -8.36
C LEU A 51 -4.74 -4.70 -9.10
N LYS A 52 -4.93 -4.41 -10.39
CA LYS A 52 -5.92 -5.13 -11.23
C LYS A 52 -5.65 -6.64 -11.26
N ALA A 53 -4.39 -7.04 -11.41
CA ALA A 53 -4.01 -8.46 -11.43
C ALA A 53 -4.26 -9.15 -10.07
N VAL A 54 -4.04 -8.45 -8.96
CA VAL A 54 -4.34 -8.91 -7.60
C VAL A 54 -5.84 -9.04 -7.37
N LEU A 55 -6.60 -7.96 -7.62
CA LEU A 55 -8.04 -7.91 -7.36
C LEU A 55 -8.83 -8.92 -8.21
N ALA A 56 -8.39 -9.20 -9.44
CA ALA A 56 -8.99 -10.23 -10.30
C ALA A 56 -8.93 -11.65 -9.69
N ARG A 57 -8.11 -11.86 -8.67
CA ARG A 57 -7.91 -13.16 -8.00
C ARG A 57 -8.39 -13.18 -6.55
N ALA A 58 -8.75 -12.04 -6.00
CA ALA A 58 -9.07 -11.90 -4.59
C ALA A 58 -10.16 -12.88 -4.14
N GLY A 59 -11.22 -13.05 -4.94
CA GLY A 59 -12.35 -13.94 -4.61
C GLY A 59 -12.00 -15.43 -4.56
N GLU A 60 -10.95 -15.85 -5.28
CA GLU A 60 -10.59 -17.28 -5.41
C GLU A 60 -9.41 -17.66 -4.52
N THR A 61 -8.68 -16.68 -4.00
CA THR A 61 -7.37 -16.93 -3.39
C THR A 61 -7.33 -16.74 -1.87
N GLY A 62 -8.42 -16.27 -1.26
CA GLY A 62 -8.45 -16.00 0.17
C GLY A 62 -7.68 -14.75 0.59
N ILE A 63 -7.45 -13.81 -0.31
CA ILE A 63 -7.01 -12.47 0.02
C ILE A 63 -8.17 -11.77 0.72
N THR A 64 -7.96 -11.35 1.97
CA THR A 64 -8.97 -10.68 2.79
C THR A 64 -8.66 -9.23 3.05
N TRP A 65 -7.41 -8.83 2.88
CA TRP A 65 -6.93 -7.51 3.24
C TRP A 65 -5.84 -7.01 2.30
N VAL A 66 -5.85 -5.70 1.99
CA VAL A 66 -4.83 -5.03 1.16
C VAL A 66 -4.39 -3.76 1.84
N ARG A 67 -3.06 -3.58 2.00
CA ARG A 67 -2.50 -2.36 2.58
C ARG A 67 -2.74 -1.15 1.68
N ARG A 68 -3.19 -0.04 2.28
CA ARG A 68 -3.22 1.29 1.68
C ARG A 68 -2.14 2.18 2.30
N THR A 69 -1.71 3.19 1.57
CA THR A 69 -0.66 4.13 1.99
C THR A 69 -1.19 5.57 2.10
N GLU A 70 -2.44 5.72 2.52
CA GLU A 70 -2.99 7.04 2.81
C GLU A 70 -2.38 7.55 4.12
N GLU A 71 -1.38 8.43 4.00
CA GLU A 71 -0.60 8.96 5.11
C GLU A 71 -0.99 10.42 5.36
N PRO A 72 -1.55 10.76 6.54
CA PRO A 72 -1.81 12.15 6.92
C PRO A 72 -0.49 12.91 7.05
N LEU A 73 -0.52 14.21 6.78
CA LEU A 73 0.64 15.08 7.03
C LEU A 73 0.75 15.32 8.54
N PRO A 74 1.86 14.94 9.16
CA PRO A 74 2.04 15.18 10.59
C PRO A 74 2.22 16.65 10.90
N THR A 75 1.65 17.09 12.01
CA THR A 75 1.73 18.46 12.50
C THR A 75 2.84 18.63 13.56
N GLY A 76 3.27 19.87 13.78
CA GLY A 76 4.23 20.20 14.86
C GLY A 76 5.66 19.72 14.64
N LEU A 77 6.07 19.39 13.40
CA LEU A 77 7.43 18.99 13.09
C LEU A 77 8.35 20.20 12.84
N PRO A 78 9.62 20.15 13.31
CA PRO A 78 10.63 21.14 12.99
C PRO A 78 10.89 21.22 11.47
N LEU A 79 11.18 22.43 10.97
CA LEU A 79 11.44 22.68 9.54
C LEU A 79 12.54 21.76 8.97
N ARG A 80 13.56 21.45 9.76
CA ARG A 80 14.64 20.53 9.38
C ARG A 80 14.13 19.15 8.92
N CYS A 81 13.07 18.62 9.56
CA CYS A 81 12.48 17.33 9.18
C CYS A 81 11.85 17.41 7.79
N TRP A 82 11.17 18.51 7.49
CA TRP A 82 10.56 18.75 6.17
C TRP A 82 11.61 18.93 5.08
N MET A 83 12.66 19.71 5.35
CA MET A 83 13.77 19.88 4.40
C MET A 83 14.44 18.55 4.07
N GLU A 84 14.64 17.70 5.07
CA GLU A 84 15.24 16.39 4.86
C GLU A 84 14.29 15.45 4.09
N ALA A 85 13.00 15.47 4.35
CA ALA A 85 12.01 14.71 3.59
C ALA A 85 12.00 15.14 2.10
N ILE A 86 12.14 16.43 1.83
CA ILE A 86 12.22 16.95 0.46
C ILE A 86 13.52 16.48 -0.20
N ARG A 87 14.65 16.62 0.49
CA ARG A 87 15.99 16.20 -0.02
C ARG A 87 16.04 14.71 -0.38
N GLN A 88 15.36 13.86 0.39
CA GLN A 88 15.29 12.41 0.16
C GLN A 88 14.14 11.99 -0.78
N SER A 89 13.50 12.94 -1.48
CA SER A 89 12.35 12.68 -2.36
C SER A 89 11.15 12.03 -1.65
N GLY A 90 11.11 12.07 -0.33
CA GLY A 90 10.01 11.51 0.47
C GLY A 90 8.67 12.16 0.16
N PHE A 91 8.67 13.49 -0.07
CA PHE A 91 7.47 14.24 -0.42
C PHE A 91 6.89 13.85 -1.79
N LEU A 92 7.74 13.67 -2.81
CA LEU A 92 7.29 13.21 -4.12
C LEU A 92 6.71 11.79 -4.05
N LYS A 93 7.42 10.91 -3.35
CA LYS A 93 6.96 9.53 -3.11
C LYS A 93 5.62 9.52 -2.38
N TRP A 94 5.47 10.34 -1.35
CA TRP A 94 4.22 10.51 -0.61
C TRP A 94 3.07 10.95 -1.51
N ILE A 95 3.23 11.99 -2.36
CA ILE A 95 2.20 12.45 -3.30
C ILE A 95 1.75 11.30 -4.22
N VAL A 96 2.70 10.63 -4.85
CA VAL A 96 2.41 9.53 -5.79
C VAL A 96 1.64 8.42 -5.09
N LEU A 97 2.09 7.98 -3.92
CA LEU A 97 1.45 6.90 -3.19
C LEU A 97 0.08 7.29 -2.61
N GLN A 98 -0.10 8.54 -2.20
CA GLN A 98 -1.41 9.07 -1.83
C GLN A 98 -2.41 8.98 -2.98
N LEU A 99 -2.00 9.42 -4.18
CA LEU A 99 -2.87 9.39 -5.36
C LEU A 99 -3.20 7.94 -5.78
N LEU A 100 -2.22 7.05 -5.77
CA LEU A 100 -2.41 5.64 -6.09
C LEU A 100 -3.34 4.97 -5.08
N SER A 101 -3.13 5.21 -3.79
CA SER A 101 -3.94 4.64 -2.70
C SER A 101 -5.39 5.12 -2.77
N ARG A 102 -5.62 6.42 -2.95
CA ARG A 102 -6.96 6.99 -3.13
C ARG A 102 -7.69 6.40 -4.34
N LYS A 103 -6.98 6.22 -5.46
CA LYS A 103 -7.55 5.57 -6.67
C LYS A 103 -7.82 4.09 -6.45
N ALA A 104 -7.02 3.41 -5.64
CA ALA A 104 -7.18 1.99 -5.32
C ALA A 104 -8.40 1.71 -4.42
N ARG A 105 -8.70 2.64 -3.49
CA ARG A 105 -9.72 2.49 -2.46
C ARG A 105 -11.09 1.97 -2.97
N PRO A 106 -11.72 2.58 -3.99
CA PRO A 106 -13.02 2.10 -4.47
C PRO A 106 -12.95 0.71 -5.09
N ALA A 107 -11.84 0.34 -5.73
CA ALA A 107 -11.66 -0.99 -6.31
C ALA A 107 -11.49 -2.06 -5.21
N ILE A 108 -10.68 -1.80 -4.19
CA ILE A 108 -10.48 -2.66 -3.02
C ILE A 108 -11.84 -2.90 -2.32
N LYS A 109 -12.60 -1.81 -2.07
CA LYS A 109 -13.92 -1.89 -1.44
C LYS A 109 -14.93 -2.70 -2.25
N ARG A 110 -14.97 -2.52 -3.58
CA ARG A 110 -15.87 -3.30 -4.47
C ARG A 110 -15.58 -4.80 -4.46
N CYS A 111 -14.33 -5.19 -4.22
CA CYS A 111 -13.95 -6.60 -4.07
C CYS A 111 -14.20 -7.15 -2.65
N GLY A 112 -14.83 -6.38 -1.76
CA GLY A 112 -15.12 -6.81 -0.38
C GLY A 112 -13.88 -6.95 0.51
N LEU A 113 -12.74 -6.38 0.10
CA LEU A 113 -11.49 -6.51 0.84
C LEU A 113 -11.38 -5.43 1.92
N ALA A 114 -10.90 -5.82 3.09
CA ALA A 114 -10.56 -4.89 4.14
C ALA A 114 -9.22 -4.17 3.83
N SER A 115 -8.98 -3.06 4.51
CA SER A 115 -7.72 -2.32 4.43
C SER A 115 -7.49 -1.54 5.72
N ASN A 116 -6.25 -1.07 5.94
CA ASN A 116 -5.97 -0.16 7.05
C ASN A 116 -6.67 1.18 6.87
N GLN A 117 -7.01 1.80 7.99
CA GLN A 117 -7.64 3.13 8.03
C GLN A 117 -6.71 4.22 7.48
N SER A 118 -5.48 4.26 7.98
CA SER A 118 -4.42 5.18 7.60
C SER A 118 -3.05 4.51 7.71
N PHE A 119 -2.03 5.20 7.25
CA PHE A 119 -0.66 4.68 7.20
C PHE A 119 0.32 5.80 7.54
N ALA A 120 1.46 5.47 8.12
CA ALA A 120 2.60 6.37 8.21
C ALA A 120 3.91 5.62 7.99
N GLY A 121 4.89 6.29 7.34
CA GLY A 121 6.21 5.73 7.06
C GLY A 121 6.70 5.92 5.63
N VAL A 122 5.92 6.59 4.78
CA VAL A 122 6.34 6.97 3.42
C VAL A 122 7.12 8.28 3.43
N LEU A 123 6.51 9.34 3.99
CA LEU A 123 7.04 10.71 3.92
C LEU A 123 8.44 10.82 4.54
N PHE A 124 8.63 10.19 5.69
CA PHE A 124 9.91 10.18 6.42
C PHE A 124 10.61 8.82 6.34
N THR A 125 10.52 8.14 5.18
CA THR A 125 11.21 6.86 4.98
C THR A 125 12.70 7.00 5.30
N GLY A 126 13.22 6.13 6.17
CA GLY A 126 14.61 6.18 6.64
C GLY A 126 14.89 7.17 7.79
N GLN A 127 13.88 7.93 8.21
CA GLN A 127 13.98 8.92 9.31
C GLN A 127 12.88 8.72 10.37
N MET A 128 12.24 7.56 10.40
CA MET A 128 11.16 7.25 11.35
C MET A 128 11.73 6.98 12.75
N ALA A 129 12.31 8.03 13.36
CA ALA A 129 12.80 8.04 14.73
C ALA A 129 12.54 9.42 15.37
N GLY A 130 12.51 9.51 16.67
CA GLY A 130 12.35 10.77 17.40
C GLY A 130 11.07 11.52 17.02
N ALA A 131 11.21 12.82 16.67
CA ALA A 131 10.07 13.68 16.40
C ALA A 131 9.15 13.20 15.23
N PRO A 132 9.65 12.72 14.08
CA PRO A 132 8.81 12.20 13.00
C PRO A 132 7.92 11.04 13.43
N ILE A 133 8.42 10.06 14.17
CA ILE A 133 7.63 8.91 14.60
C ILE A 133 6.55 9.30 15.62
N LEU A 134 6.88 10.22 16.55
CA LEU A 134 5.92 10.69 17.54
C LEU A 134 4.80 11.53 16.90
N ALA A 135 5.14 12.39 15.94
CA ALA A 135 4.15 13.17 15.20
C ALA A 135 3.24 12.26 14.36
N ALA A 136 3.81 11.32 13.64
CA ALA A 136 3.04 10.33 12.87
C ALA A 136 2.11 9.51 13.78
N TRP A 137 2.59 9.06 14.93
CA TRP A 137 1.78 8.34 15.92
C TRP A 137 0.59 9.15 16.41
N ARG A 138 0.79 10.43 16.75
CA ARG A 138 -0.30 11.33 17.18
C ARG A 138 -1.38 11.43 16.12
N GLU A 139 -1.02 11.69 14.87
CA GLU A 139 -1.98 11.79 13.77
C GLU A 139 -2.74 10.47 13.53
N LEU A 140 -2.05 9.33 13.62
CA LEU A 140 -2.68 8.03 13.47
C LEU A 140 -3.64 7.72 14.63
N SER A 141 -3.27 8.09 15.86
CA SER A 141 -4.05 7.81 17.05
C SER A 141 -5.27 8.73 17.22
N SER A 142 -5.25 9.92 16.61
CA SER A 142 -6.39 10.87 16.63
C SER A 142 -7.46 10.54 15.58
N ALA A 143 -7.20 9.63 14.66
CA ALA A 143 -8.14 9.28 13.61
C ALA A 143 -9.28 8.41 14.15
N GLU A 144 -10.53 8.83 13.94
CA GLU A 144 -11.68 8.04 14.31
C GLU A 144 -11.77 6.72 13.53
N PRO A 145 -12.18 5.62 14.18
CA PRO A 145 -12.36 4.33 13.53
C PRO A 145 -13.34 4.41 12.36
N GLN A 146 -12.96 3.87 11.21
CA GLN A 146 -13.84 3.81 10.04
C GLN A 146 -14.38 2.40 9.85
N PRO A 147 -15.69 2.23 9.53
CA PRO A 147 -16.28 0.93 9.25
C PRO A 147 -15.56 0.20 8.11
N GLY A 148 -15.28 -1.09 8.30
CA GLY A 148 -14.62 -1.94 7.29
C GLY A 148 -13.11 -1.68 7.12
N THR A 149 -12.49 -0.96 8.07
CA THR A 149 -11.04 -0.78 8.10
C THR A 149 -10.44 -1.40 9.35
N THR A 150 -9.17 -1.82 9.24
CA THR A 150 -8.35 -2.19 10.40
C THR A 150 -7.67 -0.96 10.99
N PRO A 151 -7.11 -1.05 12.20
CA PRO A 151 -6.37 0.05 12.81
C PRO A 151 -5.31 0.65 11.88
N PRO A 152 -4.88 1.89 12.15
CA PRO A 152 -3.81 2.53 11.40
C PRO A 152 -2.49 1.76 11.52
N LEU A 153 -1.66 1.85 10.49
CA LEU A 153 -0.36 1.18 10.41
C LEU A 153 0.79 2.20 10.46
N LEU A 154 1.74 1.94 11.33
CA LEU A 154 3.00 2.68 11.40
C LEU A 154 4.15 1.78 10.93
N LEU A 155 4.88 2.20 9.91
CA LEU A 155 6.05 1.49 9.40
C LEU A 155 7.32 2.23 9.85
N ALA A 156 8.04 1.64 10.79
CA ALA A 156 9.36 2.10 11.23
C ALA A 156 10.43 1.12 10.80
N HIS A 157 11.42 1.58 10.04
CA HIS A 157 12.61 0.79 9.72
C HIS A 157 13.73 1.13 10.70
N ARG A 158 14.28 0.12 11.35
CA ARG A 158 15.58 0.26 12.01
C ARG A 158 16.66 0.36 10.91
N ARG A 159 17.54 1.31 11.05
CA ARG A 159 18.81 1.33 10.33
C ARG A 159 19.79 0.40 11.02
#